data_d15679c2e18e33308d5a738f1551728a
#
_entry.id   d15679c2e18e33308d5a738f1551728a
#
_cell.length_a   1.000
_cell.length_b   1.000
_cell.length_c   1.000
_cell.angle_alpha   90.00
_cell.angle_beta   90.00
_cell.angle_gamma   90.00
#
_symmetry.space_group_name_H-M   'P 1'
#
loop_
_entity.id
_entity.type
_entity.pdbx_description
1 polymer ?
#
loop_
_entity_poly.entity_id
_entity_poly.type
_entity_poly.pdbx_seq_one_letter_code
_entity_poly.pdbx_strand_id
1 'polypeptide(L)'
;MKPIVPALLAMSLLASSNTVLAQSWSRVADASLARQEIYPTVLDDKIYVAGGILSAAPGFTDLFESYDAGANRWTGLAPLPEARHHIALAAAGGRIYGIGGFSGAIPDWRAHASVFIYDPKGDRWSSGPSLPQARAEGVVASVEGKIYFIGGRIPTSLDAKHISEHADTNRAEALDVRTGRWSRIADAPSARNSAAGAVIGNKIYVVGGRQMVAQADGRSRPVNVATLEVYDPVLDRWETRAPLPLAQGGLAAAAHDGKLYVFGGEQFVPQAKVFAESWVYDPASDRWSALPAMPTPRHGHGAAVVGNRIFLMGGGEKVGVAASAAHEALALPAR
;
A
#
# COMPACT_ATOMS: atom_id res chain seq x y z
N MET A 1 77.35 3.83 33.48
CA MET A 1 76.49 3.73 32.30
C MET A 1 75.27 2.89 32.66
N LYS A 2 74.11 3.51 32.78
CA LYS A 2 72.86 2.80 33.07
C LYS A 2 72.15 2.57 31.73
N PRO A 3 71.52 1.42 31.45
CA PRO A 3 70.79 1.19 30.22
C PRO A 3 69.41 1.88 30.21
N ILE A 4 69.11 2.53 29.12
CA ILE A 4 67.80 3.13 28.85
C ILE A 4 66.87 2.02 28.26
N VAL A 5 65.75 1.76 28.94
CA VAL A 5 64.69 0.86 28.47
C VAL A 5 63.65 1.71 27.72
N PRO A 6 63.28 1.40 26.46
CA PRO A 6 62.21 2.11 25.80
C PRO A 6 60.84 1.61 26.26
N ALA A 7 59.97 2.53 26.70
CA ALA A 7 58.57 2.24 26.98
C ALA A 7 57.79 2.06 25.67
N LEU A 8 57.25 0.87 25.44
CA LEU A 8 56.28 0.61 24.38
C LEU A 8 54.90 1.18 24.79
N LEU A 9 54.45 2.18 24.08
CA LEU A 9 53.09 2.71 24.19
C LEU A 9 52.15 1.78 23.43
N ALA A 10 51.36 0.98 24.14
CA ALA A 10 50.30 0.17 23.53
C ALA A 10 49.09 1.06 23.23
N MET A 11 48.88 1.35 21.96
CA MET A 11 47.70 2.06 21.45
C MET A 11 46.57 1.06 21.31
N SER A 12 45.62 1.01 22.26
CA SER A 12 44.39 0.21 22.16
C SER A 12 43.45 0.86 21.16
N LEU A 13 43.32 0.26 19.99
CA LEU A 13 42.23 0.56 19.03
C LEU A 13 40.90 0.03 19.63
N LEU A 14 40.07 0.92 20.12
CA LEU A 14 38.69 0.64 20.40
C LEU A 14 37.96 0.52 19.03
N ALA A 15 37.77 -0.69 18.56
CA ALA A 15 36.88 -0.99 17.46
C ALA A 15 35.44 -0.80 17.96
N SER A 16 34.81 0.33 17.61
CA SER A 16 33.39 0.53 17.77
C SER A 16 32.68 -0.45 16.83
N SER A 17 32.22 -1.57 17.34
CA SER A 17 31.29 -2.45 16.64
C SER A 17 29.97 -1.72 16.48
N ASN A 18 29.73 -1.09 15.31
CA ASN A 18 28.41 -0.71 14.89
C ASN A 18 27.61 -2.00 14.71
N THR A 19 26.87 -2.40 15.74
CA THR A 19 25.85 -3.43 15.63
C THR A 19 24.76 -2.88 14.72
N VAL A 20 24.83 -3.19 13.44
CA VAL A 20 23.68 -3.04 12.53
C VAL A 20 22.58 -3.92 13.14
N LEU A 21 21.58 -3.31 13.77
CA LEU A 21 20.41 -4.04 14.24
C LEU A 21 19.83 -4.76 13.04
N ALA A 22 19.86 -6.09 13.08
CA ALA A 22 19.27 -6.90 12.03
C ALA A 22 17.78 -6.55 11.92
N GLN A 23 17.31 -6.36 10.71
CA GLN A 23 15.87 -6.18 10.44
C GLN A 23 15.11 -7.36 11.04
N SER A 24 14.19 -7.09 11.95
CA SER A 24 13.44 -8.12 12.67
C SER A 24 11.96 -7.79 12.71
N TRP A 25 11.15 -8.83 12.58
CA TRP A 25 9.71 -8.76 12.74
C TRP A 25 9.31 -8.85 14.22
N SER A 26 8.27 -8.12 14.58
CA SER A 26 7.60 -8.23 15.88
C SER A 26 6.09 -8.19 15.67
N ARG A 27 5.35 -8.95 16.49
CA ARG A 27 3.89 -8.83 16.55
C ARG A 27 3.54 -7.61 17.41
N VAL A 28 2.53 -6.87 16.98
CA VAL A 28 1.95 -5.75 17.71
C VAL A 28 0.45 -6.01 17.92
N ALA A 29 -0.28 -5.08 18.54
CA ALA A 29 -1.72 -5.28 18.80
C ALA A 29 -2.46 -5.54 17.49
N ASP A 30 -3.14 -6.68 17.40
CA ASP A 30 -3.96 -7.05 16.26
C ASP A 30 -5.06 -6.02 16.00
N ALA A 31 -5.50 -5.89 14.75
CA ALA A 31 -6.65 -5.07 14.38
C ALA A 31 -7.91 -5.56 15.12
N SER A 32 -8.85 -4.64 15.37
CA SER A 32 -10.08 -4.98 16.10
C SER A 32 -10.97 -5.96 15.33
N LEU A 33 -10.83 -6.00 14.00
CA LEU A 33 -11.61 -6.83 13.10
C LEU A 33 -10.72 -7.42 12.01
N ALA A 34 -10.85 -8.73 11.76
CA ALA A 34 -10.20 -9.41 10.64
C ALA A 34 -10.77 -8.91 9.31
N ARG A 35 -9.92 -8.27 8.47
CA ARG A 35 -10.32 -7.70 7.19
C ARG A 35 -9.15 -7.64 6.21
N GLN A 36 -9.47 -7.73 4.94
CA GLN A 36 -8.53 -7.64 3.83
C GLN A 36 -8.96 -6.58 2.81
N GLU A 37 -8.13 -6.33 1.82
CA GLU A 37 -8.31 -5.28 0.80
C GLU A 37 -8.47 -3.90 1.44
N ILE A 38 -7.47 -3.58 2.26
CA ILE A 38 -7.37 -2.33 3.01
C ILE A 38 -6.12 -1.56 2.58
N TYR A 39 -6.27 -0.26 2.34
CA TYR A 39 -5.19 0.62 1.88
C TYR A 39 -5.05 1.78 2.87
N PRO A 40 -4.11 1.67 3.83
CA PRO A 40 -3.96 2.63 4.93
C PRO A 40 -3.32 3.94 4.48
N THR A 41 -3.46 4.95 5.33
CA THR A 41 -2.67 6.17 5.27
C THR A 41 -2.13 6.54 6.64
N VAL A 42 -1.13 7.42 6.68
CA VAL A 42 -0.57 7.96 7.93
C VAL A 42 -0.87 9.45 8.03
N LEU A 43 -1.33 9.87 9.18
CA LEU A 43 -1.50 11.28 9.53
C LEU A 43 -1.14 11.47 11.01
N ASP A 44 -0.28 12.43 11.31
CA ASP A 44 0.15 12.76 12.68
C ASP A 44 0.61 11.53 13.48
N ASP A 45 1.53 10.73 12.88
CA ASP A 45 2.12 9.49 13.42
C ASP A 45 1.11 8.39 13.79
N LYS A 46 -0.14 8.48 13.31
CA LYS A 46 -1.14 7.44 13.42
C LYS A 46 -1.43 6.82 12.06
N ILE A 47 -1.67 5.51 12.07
CA ILE A 47 -2.07 4.75 10.89
C ILE A 47 -3.59 4.67 10.87
N TYR A 48 -4.21 5.03 9.75
CA TYR A 48 -5.67 5.00 9.58
C TYR A 48 -6.05 3.94 8.56
N VAL A 49 -7.08 3.15 8.88
CA VAL A 49 -7.57 2.05 8.06
C VAL A 49 -9.09 2.11 7.98
N ALA A 50 -9.63 2.05 6.78
CA ALA A 50 -11.07 2.13 6.52
C ALA A 50 -11.58 0.94 5.72
N GLY A 51 -12.78 0.47 6.03
CA GLY A 51 -13.48 -0.54 5.26
C GLY A 51 -12.78 -1.90 5.23
N GLY A 52 -12.94 -2.62 4.14
CA GLY A 52 -12.32 -3.93 3.87
C GLY A 52 -13.33 -5.06 3.69
N ILE A 53 -12.84 -6.19 3.18
CA ILE A 53 -13.59 -7.44 3.01
C ILE A 53 -13.46 -8.27 4.28
N LEU A 54 -14.59 -8.88 4.67
CA LEU A 54 -14.71 -9.82 5.79
C LEU A 54 -14.84 -11.25 5.26
N SER A 55 -14.36 -12.24 6.01
CA SER A 55 -14.56 -13.64 5.68
C SER A 55 -15.97 -14.15 5.98
N ALA A 56 -16.74 -13.41 6.79
CA ALA A 56 -18.12 -13.72 7.14
C ALA A 56 -19.08 -12.64 6.63
N ALA A 57 -20.37 -12.97 6.56
CA ALA A 57 -21.39 -11.99 6.22
C ALA A 57 -21.36 -10.80 7.21
N PRO A 58 -21.59 -9.56 6.74
CA PRO A 58 -22.10 -9.15 5.42
C PRO A 58 -21.07 -9.10 4.28
N GLY A 59 -19.82 -9.54 4.51
CA GLY A 59 -18.77 -9.62 3.50
C GLY A 59 -17.91 -8.38 3.35
N PHE A 60 -18.32 -7.20 3.84
CA PHE A 60 -17.55 -5.95 3.84
C PHE A 60 -18.06 -5.00 4.94
N THR A 61 -17.27 -3.98 5.29
CA THR A 61 -17.52 -3.14 6.46
C THR A 61 -17.31 -1.65 6.18
N ASP A 62 -17.92 -0.81 7.02
CA ASP A 62 -17.70 0.65 7.12
C ASP A 62 -16.73 1.03 8.25
N LEU A 63 -16.19 0.06 8.96
CA LEU A 63 -15.28 0.29 10.09
C LEU A 63 -14.13 1.20 9.71
N PHE A 64 -13.90 2.23 10.50
CA PHE A 64 -12.77 3.12 10.39
C PHE A 64 -12.04 3.21 11.73
N GLU A 65 -10.74 3.00 11.70
CA GLU A 65 -9.92 2.94 12.90
C GLU A 65 -8.59 3.65 12.70
N SER A 66 -8.00 4.11 13.79
CA SER A 66 -6.61 4.52 13.84
C SER A 66 -5.80 3.63 14.77
N TYR A 67 -4.54 3.39 14.40
CA TYR A 67 -3.54 2.73 15.23
C TYR A 67 -2.48 3.73 15.69
N ASP A 68 -2.26 3.79 16.99
CA ASP A 68 -1.19 4.55 17.63
C ASP A 68 0.00 3.61 17.89
N ALA A 69 1.08 3.83 17.13
CA ALA A 69 2.27 2.97 17.19
C ALA A 69 3.06 3.11 18.50
N GLY A 70 2.96 4.26 19.17
CA GLY A 70 3.61 4.50 20.47
C GLY A 70 2.86 3.82 21.61
N ALA A 71 1.53 3.89 21.58
CA ALA A 71 0.66 3.24 22.57
C ALA A 71 0.36 1.77 22.25
N ASN A 72 0.73 1.27 21.08
CA ASN A 72 0.39 -0.06 20.57
C ASN A 72 -1.12 -0.36 20.68
N ARG A 73 -1.96 0.57 20.21
CA ARG A 73 -3.41 0.50 20.43
C ARG A 73 -4.21 0.98 19.23
N TRP A 74 -5.26 0.23 18.90
CA TRP A 74 -6.31 0.62 17.97
C TRP A 74 -7.40 1.44 18.65
N THR A 75 -7.98 2.38 17.93
CA THR A 75 -9.10 3.23 18.37
C THR A 75 -10.12 3.33 17.23
N GLY A 76 -11.37 2.95 17.51
CA GLY A 76 -12.48 3.14 16.59
C GLY A 76 -12.81 4.62 16.42
N LEU A 77 -13.15 5.02 15.21
CA LEU A 77 -13.48 6.38 14.80
C LEU A 77 -14.85 6.39 14.11
N ALA A 78 -15.36 7.56 13.76
CA ALA A 78 -16.62 7.68 13.02
C ALA A 78 -16.55 6.81 11.75
N PRO A 79 -17.48 5.86 11.53
CA PRO A 79 -17.43 4.93 10.41
C PRO A 79 -17.55 5.65 9.07
N LEU A 80 -17.13 4.99 8.00
CA LEU A 80 -17.35 5.47 6.63
C LEU A 80 -18.85 5.74 6.43
N PRO A 81 -19.24 6.76 5.64
CA PRO A 81 -20.63 7.01 5.29
C PRO A 81 -21.31 5.85 4.56
N GLU A 82 -20.52 4.96 3.96
CA GLU A 82 -20.98 3.77 3.28
C GLU A 82 -19.88 2.69 3.37
N ALA A 83 -20.28 1.46 3.65
CA ALA A 83 -19.36 0.32 3.69
C ALA A 83 -18.66 0.13 2.34
N ARG A 84 -17.34 -0.02 2.37
CA ARG A 84 -16.49 -0.16 1.18
C ARG A 84 -15.35 -1.13 1.43
N HIS A 85 -14.89 -1.77 0.35
CA HIS A 85 -13.59 -2.43 0.29
C HIS A 85 -12.76 -1.85 -0.87
N HIS A 86 -11.47 -2.07 -0.87
CA HIS A 86 -10.55 -1.46 -1.84
C HIS A 86 -10.69 0.09 -1.91
N ILE A 87 -11.22 0.71 -0.85
CA ILE A 87 -11.21 2.17 -0.72
C ILE A 87 -9.78 2.61 -0.40
N ALA A 88 -9.24 3.50 -1.22
CA ALA A 88 -7.88 3.98 -1.01
C ALA A 88 -7.87 5.21 -0.11
N LEU A 89 -7.02 5.21 0.92
CA LEU A 89 -6.84 6.34 1.82
C LEU A 89 -5.63 7.18 1.43
N ALA A 90 -5.77 8.50 1.49
CA ALA A 90 -4.68 9.44 1.34
C ALA A 90 -4.78 10.56 2.38
N ALA A 91 -3.68 10.95 2.99
CA ALA A 91 -3.62 12.10 3.88
C ALA A 91 -3.11 13.33 3.13
N ALA A 92 -3.85 14.44 3.20
CA ALA A 92 -3.46 15.71 2.62
C ALA A 92 -4.13 16.88 3.36
N GLY A 93 -3.39 17.99 3.57
CA GLY A 93 -3.93 19.19 4.22
C GLY A 93 -4.50 18.94 5.63
N GLY A 94 -3.94 18.00 6.39
CA GLY A 94 -4.40 17.64 7.75
C GLY A 94 -5.74 16.87 7.76
N ARG A 95 -6.15 16.28 6.64
CA ARG A 95 -7.37 15.49 6.47
C ARG A 95 -7.06 14.17 5.80
N ILE A 96 -8.00 13.22 5.91
CA ILE A 96 -7.90 11.92 5.23
C ILE A 96 -9.00 11.85 4.17
N TYR A 97 -8.61 11.43 2.99
CA TYR A 97 -9.48 11.25 1.83
C TYR A 97 -9.66 9.75 1.60
N GLY A 98 -10.90 9.27 1.66
CA GLY A 98 -11.27 7.92 1.24
C GLY A 98 -11.84 7.97 -0.17
N ILE A 99 -11.18 7.31 -1.12
CA ILE A 99 -11.39 7.53 -2.55
C ILE A 99 -11.83 6.25 -3.24
N GLY A 100 -12.96 6.29 -3.95
CA GLY A 100 -13.46 5.20 -4.77
C GLY A 100 -13.77 3.92 -4.00
N GLY A 101 -13.23 2.80 -4.45
CA GLY A 101 -13.49 1.48 -3.89
C GLY A 101 -14.73 0.81 -4.43
N PHE A 102 -15.01 -0.40 -3.92
CA PHE A 102 -16.21 -1.16 -4.25
C PHE A 102 -17.18 -1.22 -3.06
N SER A 103 -18.46 -1.33 -3.34
CA SER A 103 -19.47 -1.86 -2.42
C SER A 103 -19.96 -3.22 -2.93
N GLY A 104 -20.59 -4.00 -2.04
CA GLY A 104 -21.12 -5.33 -2.36
C GLY A 104 -20.14 -6.45 -1.98
N ALA A 105 -20.68 -7.65 -1.86
CA ALA A 105 -19.92 -8.88 -1.59
C ALA A 105 -19.77 -9.68 -2.89
N ILE A 106 -18.74 -10.51 -2.96
CA ILE A 106 -18.52 -11.40 -4.12
C ILE A 106 -19.79 -12.21 -4.41
N PRO A 107 -20.25 -12.26 -5.69
CA PRO A 107 -19.62 -11.72 -6.89
C PRO A 107 -20.04 -10.29 -7.29
N ASP A 108 -20.93 -9.66 -6.51
CA ASP A 108 -21.58 -8.39 -6.85
C ASP A 108 -20.77 -7.20 -6.32
N TRP A 109 -19.86 -6.67 -7.13
CA TRP A 109 -19.06 -5.50 -6.82
C TRP A 109 -19.46 -4.31 -7.68
N ARG A 110 -19.73 -3.19 -7.03
CA ARG A 110 -20.01 -1.91 -7.69
C ARG A 110 -18.89 -0.92 -7.39
N ALA A 111 -18.20 -0.45 -8.42
CA ALA A 111 -17.19 0.60 -8.30
C ALA A 111 -17.84 1.97 -8.05
N HIS A 112 -17.17 2.81 -7.28
CA HIS A 112 -17.65 4.14 -6.91
C HIS A 112 -16.68 5.24 -7.35
N ALA A 113 -17.26 6.41 -7.65
CA ALA A 113 -16.51 7.66 -7.89
C ALA A 113 -16.48 8.57 -6.66
N SER A 114 -17.27 8.26 -5.62
CA SER A 114 -17.37 9.09 -4.43
C SER A 114 -16.04 9.20 -3.69
N VAL A 115 -15.82 10.39 -3.15
CA VAL A 115 -14.70 10.72 -2.25
C VAL A 115 -15.29 11.17 -0.94
N PHE A 116 -14.81 10.59 0.15
CA PHE A 116 -15.13 11.02 1.51
C PHE A 116 -13.94 11.72 2.13
N ILE A 117 -14.17 12.80 2.88
CA ILE A 117 -13.12 13.57 3.56
C ILE A 117 -13.36 13.49 5.05
N TYR A 118 -12.42 12.91 5.78
CA TYR A 118 -12.42 12.83 7.22
C TYR A 118 -11.69 14.00 7.86
N ASP A 119 -12.35 14.65 8.82
CA ASP A 119 -11.78 15.67 9.68
C ASP A 119 -11.41 15.06 11.04
N PRO A 120 -10.12 14.85 11.35
CA PRO A 120 -9.72 14.23 12.62
C PRO A 120 -10.09 15.03 13.86
N LYS A 121 -10.24 16.35 13.73
CA LYS A 121 -10.60 17.22 14.87
C LYS A 121 -12.06 17.08 15.27
N GLY A 122 -12.91 16.83 14.28
CA GLY A 122 -14.37 16.69 14.50
C GLY A 122 -14.84 15.25 14.54
N ASP A 123 -13.95 14.26 14.31
CA ASP A 123 -14.27 12.83 14.14
C ASP A 123 -15.48 12.64 13.23
N ARG A 124 -15.42 13.19 12.01
CA ARG A 124 -16.55 13.16 11.08
C ARG A 124 -16.12 13.11 9.63
N TRP A 125 -16.94 12.48 8.80
CA TRP A 125 -16.82 12.45 7.36
C TRP A 125 -17.71 13.50 6.69
N SER A 126 -17.28 13.98 5.55
CA SER A 126 -18.04 14.81 4.61
C SER A 126 -17.78 14.34 3.18
N SER A 127 -18.68 14.70 2.25
CA SER A 127 -18.46 14.44 0.83
C SER A 127 -17.34 15.32 0.27
N GLY A 128 -16.50 14.72 -0.57
CA GLY A 128 -15.45 15.40 -1.34
C GLY A 128 -15.76 15.45 -2.84
N PRO A 129 -14.86 16.05 -3.63
CA PRO A 129 -14.99 16.11 -5.09
C PRO A 129 -14.81 14.71 -5.69
N SER A 130 -15.87 14.17 -6.30
CA SER A 130 -15.87 12.83 -6.89
C SER A 130 -14.81 12.67 -7.97
N LEU A 131 -14.27 11.44 -8.10
CA LEU A 131 -13.46 11.03 -9.25
C LEU A 131 -14.22 11.30 -10.56
N PRO A 132 -13.53 11.62 -11.65
CA PRO A 132 -14.16 11.73 -12.97
C PRO A 132 -14.82 10.44 -13.46
N GLN A 133 -14.35 9.29 -12.96
CA GLN A 133 -14.88 7.97 -13.27
C GLN A 133 -14.77 7.06 -12.05
N ALA A 134 -15.80 6.23 -11.80
CA ALA A 134 -15.79 5.22 -10.76
C ALA A 134 -14.58 4.30 -10.90
N ARG A 135 -13.87 4.04 -9.76
CA ARG A 135 -12.61 3.30 -9.77
C ARG A 135 -12.31 2.65 -8.42
N ALA A 136 -11.69 1.49 -8.48
CA ALA A 136 -11.19 0.77 -7.31
C ALA A 136 -9.85 0.08 -7.63
N GLU A 137 -9.18 -0.49 -6.62
CA GLU A 137 -7.93 -1.24 -6.75
C GLU A 137 -6.77 -0.45 -7.38
N GLY A 138 -6.84 0.88 -7.39
CA GLY A 138 -5.77 1.73 -7.89
C GLY A 138 -4.80 2.16 -6.78
N VAL A 139 -3.64 2.64 -7.19
CA VAL A 139 -2.65 3.24 -6.28
C VAL A 139 -3.03 4.69 -6.01
N VAL A 140 -3.03 5.07 -4.72
CA VAL A 140 -3.23 6.44 -4.27
C VAL A 140 -1.98 6.95 -3.57
N ALA A 141 -1.58 8.18 -3.87
CA ALA A 141 -0.42 8.82 -3.28
C ALA A 141 -0.66 10.32 -3.09
N SER A 142 -0.08 10.89 -2.04
CA SER A 142 -0.12 12.34 -1.78
C SER A 142 1.26 12.95 -2.03
N VAL A 143 1.32 13.98 -2.87
CA VAL A 143 2.54 14.74 -3.16
C VAL A 143 2.18 16.22 -3.26
N GLU A 144 2.84 17.08 -2.48
CA GLU A 144 2.75 18.54 -2.55
C GLU A 144 1.31 19.10 -2.63
N GLY A 145 0.43 18.61 -1.74
CA GLY A 145 -0.96 19.10 -1.66
C GLY A 145 -1.86 18.58 -2.78
N LYS A 146 -1.41 17.60 -3.55
CA LYS A 146 -2.21 16.87 -4.52
C LYS A 146 -2.32 15.41 -4.12
N ILE A 147 -3.47 14.81 -4.45
CA ILE A 147 -3.71 13.37 -4.31
C ILE A 147 -3.80 12.78 -5.72
N TYR A 148 -2.98 11.79 -5.99
CA TYR A 148 -2.89 11.08 -7.27
C TYR A 148 -3.64 9.76 -7.18
N PHE A 149 -4.46 9.44 -8.17
CA PHE A 149 -5.11 8.13 -8.32
C PHE A 149 -4.68 7.50 -9.65
N ILE A 150 -4.02 6.35 -9.59
CA ILE A 150 -3.31 5.73 -10.71
C ILE A 150 -3.80 4.30 -10.91
N GLY A 151 -4.17 3.94 -12.14
CA GLY A 151 -4.57 2.58 -12.51
C GLY A 151 -5.82 2.08 -11.81
N GLY A 152 -5.85 0.80 -11.51
CA GLY A 152 -6.98 0.10 -10.89
C GLY A 152 -7.98 -0.45 -11.91
N ARG A 153 -9.24 -0.60 -11.48
CA ARG A 153 -10.35 -1.09 -12.30
C ARG A 153 -11.44 -0.05 -12.45
N ILE A 154 -11.99 0.01 -13.65
CA ILE A 154 -13.15 0.82 -14.02
C ILE A 154 -14.30 -0.08 -14.43
N PRO A 155 -15.57 0.31 -14.18
CA PRO A 155 -16.72 -0.41 -14.71
C PRO A 155 -16.77 -0.32 -16.25
N THR A 156 -17.13 -1.42 -16.90
CA THR A 156 -17.27 -1.50 -18.37
C THR A 156 -18.58 -0.91 -18.89
N SER A 157 -19.55 -0.71 -17.98
CA SER A 157 -20.82 -0.04 -18.24
C SER A 157 -21.32 0.69 -16.99
N LEU A 158 -22.31 1.56 -17.13
CA LEU A 158 -22.91 2.27 -15.98
C LEU A 158 -23.64 1.33 -15.01
N ASP A 159 -24.12 0.19 -15.50
CA ASP A 159 -24.85 -0.81 -14.73
C ASP A 159 -23.95 -1.94 -14.22
N ALA A 160 -22.64 -1.86 -14.45
CA ALA A 160 -21.68 -2.86 -13.99
C ALA A 160 -21.74 -3.02 -12.46
N LYS A 161 -22.01 -4.23 -12.03
CA LYS A 161 -22.14 -4.62 -10.63
C LYS A 161 -21.57 -6.01 -10.32
N HIS A 162 -21.04 -6.72 -11.32
CA HIS A 162 -20.38 -8.00 -11.14
C HIS A 162 -18.88 -7.84 -11.28
N ILE A 163 -18.10 -8.61 -10.53
CA ILE A 163 -16.63 -8.54 -10.52
C ILE A 163 -16.00 -8.64 -11.91
N SER A 164 -16.62 -9.41 -12.83
CA SER A 164 -16.16 -9.58 -14.20
C SER A 164 -16.49 -8.42 -15.14
N GLU A 165 -17.32 -7.47 -14.71
CA GLU A 165 -17.74 -6.30 -15.48
C GLU A 165 -16.86 -5.08 -15.23
N HIS A 166 -15.64 -5.31 -14.77
CA HIS A 166 -14.63 -4.28 -14.53
C HIS A 166 -13.38 -4.59 -15.33
N ALA A 167 -12.82 -3.56 -15.97
CA ALA A 167 -11.59 -3.65 -16.77
C ALA A 167 -10.44 -2.93 -16.10
N ASP A 168 -9.23 -3.44 -16.31
CA ASP A 168 -8.02 -2.76 -15.89
C ASP A 168 -7.83 -1.44 -16.64
N THR A 169 -7.31 -0.44 -15.96
CA THR A 169 -7.01 0.86 -16.56
C THR A 169 -5.62 1.33 -16.20
N ASN A 170 -5.04 2.14 -17.08
CA ASN A 170 -3.81 2.88 -16.84
C ASN A 170 -4.06 4.38 -16.57
N ARG A 171 -5.32 4.79 -16.51
CA ARG A 171 -5.68 6.19 -16.28
C ARG A 171 -5.08 6.70 -14.97
N ALA A 172 -4.64 7.94 -15.03
CA ALA A 172 -4.12 8.65 -13.89
C ALA A 172 -4.72 10.05 -13.78
N GLU A 173 -5.14 10.43 -12.58
CA GLU A 173 -5.67 11.74 -12.26
C GLU A 173 -5.06 12.26 -10.96
N ALA A 174 -5.02 13.60 -10.85
CA ALA A 174 -4.59 14.31 -9.65
C ALA A 174 -5.70 15.24 -9.14
N LEU A 175 -5.99 15.15 -7.85
CA LEU A 175 -6.84 16.08 -7.11
C LEU A 175 -5.96 17.17 -6.47
N ASP A 176 -6.15 18.43 -6.85
CA ASP A 176 -5.63 19.55 -6.06
C ASP A 176 -6.56 19.75 -4.85
N VAL A 177 -6.06 19.47 -3.65
CA VAL A 177 -6.90 19.49 -2.43
C VAL A 177 -7.30 20.93 -2.03
N ARG A 178 -6.58 21.93 -2.47
CA ARG A 178 -6.87 23.34 -2.20
C ARG A 178 -8.04 23.84 -3.05
N THR A 179 -8.11 23.40 -4.32
CA THR A 179 -9.15 23.85 -5.26
C THR A 179 -10.32 22.88 -5.38
N GLY A 180 -10.15 21.63 -4.90
CA GLY A 180 -11.13 20.56 -5.04
C GLY A 180 -11.29 20.06 -6.48
N ARG A 181 -10.32 20.29 -7.37
CA ARG A 181 -10.44 19.95 -8.80
C ARG A 181 -9.56 18.76 -9.17
N TRP A 182 -10.18 17.77 -9.84
CA TRP A 182 -9.47 16.71 -10.51
C TRP A 182 -8.96 17.17 -11.88
N SER A 183 -7.76 16.76 -12.22
CA SER A 183 -7.16 16.94 -13.55
C SER A 183 -6.54 15.63 -14.03
N ARG A 184 -6.63 15.36 -15.34
CA ARG A 184 -5.92 14.25 -15.95
C ARG A 184 -4.42 14.58 -15.97
N ILE A 185 -3.60 13.56 -15.76
CA ILE A 185 -2.15 13.57 -15.89
C ILE A 185 -1.74 12.49 -16.89
N ALA A 186 -0.44 12.36 -17.20
CA ALA A 186 0.05 11.31 -18.08
C ALA A 186 -0.38 9.93 -17.55
N ASP A 187 -1.04 9.15 -18.39
CA ASP A 187 -1.48 7.80 -18.06
C ASP A 187 -0.26 6.90 -17.79
N ALA A 188 -0.41 5.95 -16.84
CA ALA A 188 0.65 4.98 -16.57
C ALA A 188 0.95 4.11 -17.82
N PRO A 189 2.20 3.66 -18.01
CA PRO A 189 2.53 2.80 -19.15
C PRO A 189 1.73 1.49 -19.16
N SER A 190 1.39 0.94 -17.98
CA SER A 190 0.69 -0.34 -17.83
C SER A 190 -0.69 -0.17 -17.22
N ALA A 191 -1.74 -0.71 -17.88
CA ALA A 191 -3.05 -0.92 -17.26
C ALA A 191 -2.97 -2.10 -16.30
N ARG A 192 -3.30 -1.88 -15.02
CA ARG A 192 -3.22 -2.92 -13.98
C ARG A 192 -4.03 -2.58 -12.74
N ASN A 193 -4.45 -3.60 -12.02
CA ASN A 193 -5.12 -3.54 -10.73
C ASN A 193 -4.26 -4.13 -9.61
N SER A 194 -4.68 -3.96 -8.36
CA SER A 194 -4.05 -4.56 -7.17
C SER A 194 -2.53 -4.38 -7.12
N ALA A 195 -2.04 -3.27 -7.68
CA ALA A 195 -0.67 -2.81 -7.55
C ALA A 195 -0.50 -2.07 -6.23
N ALA A 196 0.73 -1.97 -5.74
CA ALA A 196 1.07 -1.13 -4.60
C ALA A 196 1.89 0.10 -5.03
N GLY A 197 1.94 1.10 -4.16
CA GLY A 197 2.75 2.28 -4.44
C GLY A 197 3.19 3.01 -3.19
N ALA A 198 4.23 3.83 -3.35
CA ALA A 198 4.72 4.72 -2.31
C ALA A 198 5.40 5.95 -2.93
N VAL A 199 5.61 6.97 -2.12
CA VAL A 199 6.28 8.21 -2.53
C VAL A 199 7.70 8.23 -2.00
N ILE A 200 8.68 8.44 -2.88
CA ILE A 200 10.08 8.67 -2.51
C ILE A 200 10.50 10.02 -3.10
N GLY A 201 10.90 10.93 -2.22
CA GLY A 201 11.04 12.33 -2.61
C GLY A 201 9.68 12.85 -3.09
N ASN A 202 9.64 13.41 -4.29
CA ASN A 202 8.40 13.87 -4.91
C ASN A 202 7.93 12.96 -6.06
N LYS A 203 8.45 11.74 -6.16
CA LYS A 203 8.08 10.78 -7.22
C LYS A 203 7.21 9.67 -6.67
N ILE A 204 6.27 9.20 -7.49
CA ILE A 204 5.33 8.12 -7.14
C ILE A 204 5.81 6.83 -7.79
N TYR A 205 6.12 5.85 -6.98
CA TYR A 205 6.53 4.50 -7.39
C TYR A 205 5.31 3.59 -7.39
N VAL A 206 5.05 2.90 -8.50
CA VAL A 206 3.95 1.95 -8.68
C VAL A 206 4.53 0.59 -9.05
N VAL A 207 4.30 -0.43 -8.24
CA VAL A 207 4.98 -1.73 -8.32
C VAL A 207 4.00 -2.90 -8.32
N GLY A 208 4.32 -3.94 -9.09
CA GLY A 208 3.56 -5.19 -9.14
C GLY A 208 2.13 -5.00 -9.65
N GLY A 209 1.22 -5.78 -9.10
CA GLY A 209 -0.19 -5.78 -9.48
C GLY A 209 -0.54 -6.91 -10.43
N ARG A 210 -1.71 -6.81 -11.05
CA ARG A 210 -2.29 -7.81 -11.96
C ARG A 210 -2.79 -7.18 -13.23
N GLN A 211 -2.79 -7.98 -14.29
CA GLN A 211 -3.48 -7.71 -15.54
C GLN A 211 -4.46 -8.83 -15.83
N MET A 212 -5.65 -8.48 -16.29
CA MET A 212 -6.62 -9.45 -16.78
C MET A 212 -6.23 -9.86 -18.20
N VAL A 213 -5.72 -11.08 -18.37
CA VAL A 213 -5.21 -11.59 -19.64
C VAL A 213 -6.19 -12.62 -20.21
N ALA A 214 -6.63 -12.38 -21.46
CA ALA A 214 -7.46 -13.33 -22.20
C ALA A 214 -6.69 -14.65 -22.41
N GLN A 215 -7.34 -15.77 -22.13
CA GLN A 215 -6.80 -17.11 -22.33
C GLN A 215 -7.40 -17.74 -23.60
N ALA A 216 -6.76 -18.81 -24.10
CA ALA A 216 -7.22 -19.53 -25.27
C ALA A 216 -8.62 -20.14 -25.12
N ASP A 217 -9.10 -20.36 -23.88
CA ASP A 217 -10.44 -20.82 -23.55
C ASP A 217 -11.52 -19.72 -23.58
N GLY A 218 -11.16 -18.49 -23.99
CA GLY A 218 -12.03 -17.33 -24.04
C GLY A 218 -12.30 -16.65 -22.71
N ARG A 219 -11.71 -17.13 -21.60
CA ARG A 219 -11.82 -16.53 -20.27
C ARG A 219 -10.64 -15.59 -20.02
N SER A 220 -10.85 -14.53 -19.26
CA SER A 220 -9.78 -13.70 -18.74
C SER A 220 -9.35 -14.19 -17.36
N ARG A 221 -8.05 -14.23 -17.11
CA ARG A 221 -7.47 -14.60 -15.80
C ARG A 221 -6.54 -13.53 -15.28
N PRO A 222 -6.49 -13.32 -13.96
CA PRO A 222 -5.56 -12.39 -13.37
C PRO A 222 -4.14 -12.96 -13.41
N VAL A 223 -3.25 -12.26 -14.08
CA VAL A 223 -1.82 -12.60 -14.18
C VAL A 223 -1.01 -11.52 -13.47
N ASN A 224 -0.16 -11.92 -12.53
CA ASN A 224 0.69 -10.98 -11.82
C ASN A 224 1.76 -10.40 -12.74
N VAL A 225 2.13 -9.14 -12.49
CA VAL A 225 3.22 -8.44 -13.17
C VAL A 225 4.30 -8.02 -12.17
N ALA A 226 5.54 -7.93 -12.66
CA ALA A 226 6.69 -7.50 -11.85
C ALA A 226 7.07 -6.03 -12.09
N THR A 227 6.32 -5.32 -12.90
CA THR A 227 6.65 -3.98 -13.38
C THR A 227 6.81 -2.98 -12.24
N LEU A 228 7.88 -2.17 -12.28
CA LEU A 228 8.08 -0.97 -11.47
C LEU A 228 8.08 0.24 -12.38
N GLU A 229 7.13 1.14 -12.18
CA GLU A 229 6.97 2.39 -12.92
C GLU A 229 6.98 3.56 -11.96
N VAL A 230 7.66 4.63 -12.36
CA VAL A 230 7.87 5.82 -11.52
C VAL A 230 7.32 7.04 -12.24
N TYR A 231 6.38 7.70 -11.61
CA TYR A 231 5.81 8.95 -12.09
C TYR A 231 6.53 10.15 -11.49
N ASP A 232 6.91 11.10 -12.33
CA ASP A 232 7.45 12.39 -11.94
C ASP A 232 6.39 13.48 -12.10
N PRO A 233 5.80 13.99 -11.00
CA PRO A 233 4.73 14.98 -11.06
C PRO A 233 5.15 16.35 -11.62
N VAL A 234 6.45 16.67 -11.58
CA VAL A 234 6.96 17.95 -12.10
C VAL A 234 7.05 17.90 -13.63
N LEU A 235 7.45 16.75 -14.16
CA LEU A 235 7.65 16.54 -15.59
C LEU A 235 6.43 15.94 -16.29
N ASP A 236 5.40 15.54 -15.54
CA ASP A 236 4.22 14.79 -16.01
C ASP A 236 4.61 13.61 -16.91
N ARG A 237 5.55 12.79 -16.45
CA ARG A 237 6.06 11.64 -17.22
C ARG A 237 6.38 10.44 -16.37
N TRP A 238 6.38 9.28 -17.01
CA TRP A 238 6.69 7.99 -16.43
C TRP A 238 8.08 7.49 -16.85
N GLU A 239 8.71 6.71 -15.97
CA GLU A 239 9.92 5.96 -16.22
C GLU A 239 9.71 4.51 -15.76
N THR A 240 10.20 3.52 -16.54
CA THR A 240 10.26 2.13 -16.10
C THR A 240 11.61 1.88 -15.42
N ARG A 241 11.59 1.15 -14.31
CA ARG A 241 12.76 0.80 -13.51
C ARG A 241 12.92 -0.71 -13.42
N ALA A 242 14.01 -1.17 -12.76
CA ALA A 242 14.27 -2.59 -12.59
C ALA A 242 13.04 -3.30 -12.00
N PRO A 243 12.53 -4.36 -12.65
CA PRO A 243 11.31 -5.03 -12.22
C PRO A 243 11.50 -5.75 -10.88
N LEU A 244 10.41 -5.93 -10.14
CA LEU A 244 10.36 -6.74 -8.93
C LEU A 244 10.89 -8.16 -9.23
N PRO A 245 11.72 -8.76 -8.37
CA PRO A 245 12.29 -10.09 -8.63
C PRO A 245 11.25 -11.21 -8.78
N LEU A 246 10.06 -11.01 -8.22
CA LEU A 246 8.94 -11.93 -8.29
C LEU A 246 7.67 -11.14 -8.62
N ALA A 247 6.90 -11.58 -9.63
CA ALA A 247 5.63 -10.98 -9.97
C ALA A 247 4.60 -11.21 -8.84
N GLN A 248 4.11 -10.15 -8.22
CA GLN A 248 3.19 -10.19 -7.08
C GLN A 248 2.01 -9.25 -7.31
N GLY A 249 0.78 -9.70 -6.99
CA GLY A 249 -0.44 -8.89 -7.05
C GLY A 249 -1.15 -8.88 -5.71
N GLY A 250 -1.86 -7.82 -5.35
CA GLY A 250 -2.44 -7.66 -4.01
C GLY A 250 -1.37 -7.51 -2.92
N LEU A 251 -0.20 -7.03 -3.31
CA LEU A 251 0.96 -6.74 -2.45
C LEU A 251 0.76 -5.40 -1.74
N ALA A 252 1.57 -5.13 -0.72
CA ALA A 252 1.64 -3.83 -0.07
C ALA A 252 3.02 -3.18 -0.26
N ALA A 253 3.08 -1.85 -0.24
CA ALA A 253 4.32 -1.11 -0.35
C ALA A 253 4.38 0.07 0.62
N ALA A 254 5.59 0.41 1.04
CA ALA A 254 5.87 1.58 1.86
C ALA A 254 7.23 2.17 1.50
N ALA A 255 7.43 3.45 1.72
CA ALA A 255 8.72 4.10 1.52
C ALA A 255 9.33 4.52 2.85
N HIS A 256 10.62 4.24 3.02
CA HIS A 256 11.39 4.70 4.16
C HIS A 256 12.84 4.95 3.74
N ASP A 257 13.40 6.05 4.21
CA ASP A 257 14.80 6.46 3.97
C ASP A 257 15.21 6.35 2.48
N GLY A 258 14.37 6.91 1.59
CA GLY A 258 14.62 6.95 0.15
C GLY A 258 14.53 5.60 -0.57
N LYS A 259 14.04 4.55 0.08
CA LYS A 259 13.88 3.20 -0.49
C LYS A 259 12.43 2.77 -0.51
N LEU A 260 12.09 1.89 -1.47
CA LEU A 260 10.77 1.27 -1.58
C LEU A 260 10.81 -0.14 -0.99
N TYR A 261 9.91 -0.40 -0.06
CA TYR A 261 9.73 -1.71 0.59
C TYR A 261 8.44 -2.33 0.09
N VAL A 262 8.48 -3.62 -0.26
CA VAL A 262 7.37 -4.35 -0.86
C VAL A 262 7.16 -5.67 -0.14
N PHE A 263 5.90 -6.05 0.10
CA PHE A 263 5.53 -7.17 0.95
C PHE A 263 4.41 -8.00 0.38
N GLY A 264 4.52 -9.32 0.46
CA GLY A 264 3.45 -10.28 0.29
C GLY A 264 2.74 -10.22 -1.05
N GLY A 265 1.42 -10.42 -1.01
CA GLY A 265 0.57 -10.56 -2.19
C GLY A 265 0.16 -12.00 -2.45
N GLU A 266 -0.56 -12.21 -3.53
CA GLU A 266 -1.01 -13.54 -3.96
C GLU A 266 -0.88 -13.72 -5.47
N GLN A 267 -0.95 -14.97 -5.92
CA GLN A 267 -1.18 -15.34 -7.31
C GLN A 267 -2.26 -16.38 -7.44
N PHE A 268 -2.98 -16.37 -8.56
CA PHE A 268 -4.01 -17.34 -8.89
C PHE A 268 -3.50 -18.40 -9.87
N VAL A 269 -2.64 -18.01 -10.78
CA VAL A 269 -2.08 -18.86 -11.84
C VAL A 269 -0.57 -18.71 -11.91
N PRO A 270 0.20 -19.78 -12.27
CA PRO A 270 -0.25 -21.14 -12.61
C PRO A 270 -0.74 -21.94 -11.40
N GLN A 271 -0.28 -21.63 -10.20
CA GLN A 271 -0.70 -22.23 -8.93
C GLN A 271 -1.13 -21.13 -7.95
N ALA A 272 -2.22 -21.37 -7.22
CA ALA A 272 -2.65 -20.49 -6.16
C ALA A 272 -1.61 -20.45 -5.03
N LYS A 273 -1.11 -19.25 -4.70
CA LYS A 273 -0.10 -19.01 -3.67
C LYS A 273 -0.31 -17.66 -3.01
N VAL A 274 -0.10 -17.58 -1.70
CA VAL A 274 0.09 -16.33 -0.96
C VAL A 274 1.58 -16.19 -0.65
N PHE A 275 2.12 -15.00 -0.87
CA PHE A 275 3.55 -14.73 -0.75
C PHE A 275 3.92 -14.26 0.65
N ALA A 276 5.07 -14.76 1.16
CA ALA A 276 5.77 -14.23 2.33
C ALA A 276 6.93 -13.31 1.92
N GLU A 277 7.32 -13.37 0.66
CA GLU A 277 8.49 -12.69 0.12
C GLU A 277 8.38 -11.19 0.30
N SER A 278 9.45 -10.60 0.77
CA SER A 278 9.60 -9.16 1.03
C SER A 278 10.86 -8.63 0.35
N TRP A 279 10.76 -7.43 -0.20
CA TRP A 279 11.82 -6.84 -1.02
C TRP A 279 12.06 -5.39 -0.64
N VAL A 280 13.29 -4.92 -0.85
CA VAL A 280 13.64 -3.50 -0.82
C VAL A 280 14.29 -3.10 -2.13
N TYR A 281 13.80 -2.01 -2.72
CA TYR A 281 14.36 -1.38 -3.89
C TYR A 281 15.12 -0.11 -3.52
N ASP A 282 16.32 0.02 -4.06
CA ASP A 282 17.16 1.20 -3.92
C ASP A 282 17.18 1.98 -5.25
N PRO A 283 16.53 3.15 -5.32
CA PRO A 283 16.50 3.96 -6.54
C PRO A 283 17.87 4.46 -7.00
N ALA A 284 18.83 4.60 -6.11
CA ALA A 284 20.16 5.10 -6.45
C ALA A 284 20.97 4.08 -7.27
N SER A 285 20.78 2.79 -7.00
CA SER A 285 21.44 1.69 -7.70
C SER A 285 20.55 1.01 -8.74
N ASP A 286 19.26 1.31 -8.78
CA ASP A 286 18.21 0.63 -9.57
C ASP A 286 18.20 -0.88 -9.31
N ARG A 287 18.26 -1.30 -8.03
CA ARG A 287 18.39 -2.72 -7.65
C ARG A 287 17.45 -3.10 -6.52
N TRP A 288 17.03 -4.36 -6.55
CA TRP A 288 16.27 -5.02 -5.51
C TRP A 288 17.17 -5.89 -4.63
N SER A 289 16.81 -5.97 -3.35
CA SER A 289 17.39 -6.92 -2.38
C SER A 289 16.27 -7.59 -1.60
N ALA A 290 16.51 -8.85 -1.21
CA ALA A 290 15.57 -9.58 -0.36
C ALA A 290 15.62 -9.05 1.08
N LEU A 291 14.46 -9.06 1.73
CA LEU A 291 14.27 -8.78 3.15
C LEU A 291 13.91 -10.08 3.88
N PRO A 292 13.93 -10.10 5.22
CA PRO A 292 13.31 -11.18 5.98
C PRO A 292 11.86 -11.39 5.55
N ALA A 293 11.48 -12.64 5.28
CA ALA A 293 10.12 -12.97 4.90
C ALA A 293 9.12 -12.54 5.97
N MET A 294 7.89 -12.22 5.57
CA MET A 294 6.79 -11.92 6.49
C MET A 294 6.51 -13.13 7.36
N PRO A 295 6.32 -12.97 8.69
CA PRO A 295 5.95 -14.09 9.58
C PRO A 295 4.60 -14.70 9.18
N THR A 296 3.64 -13.86 8.78
CA THR A 296 2.33 -14.29 8.27
C THR A 296 2.20 -13.89 6.81
N PRO A 297 2.30 -14.83 5.84
CA PRO A 297 2.07 -14.55 4.42
C PRO A 297 0.66 -14.01 4.19
N ARG A 298 0.52 -12.90 3.45
CA ARG A 298 -0.77 -12.21 3.26
C ARG A 298 -0.82 -11.44 1.94
N HIS A 299 -2.05 -11.26 1.45
CA HIS A 299 -2.36 -10.37 0.34
C HIS A 299 -3.46 -9.38 0.74
N GLY A 300 -3.68 -8.31 -0.02
CA GLY A 300 -4.72 -7.32 0.27
C GLY A 300 -4.58 -6.70 1.67
N HIS A 301 -3.36 -6.70 2.19
CA HIS A 301 -3.01 -6.11 3.48
C HIS A 301 -2.50 -4.68 3.30
N GLY A 302 -2.56 -3.90 4.38
CA GLY A 302 -1.99 -2.56 4.42
C GLY A 302 -0.52 -2.55 4.81
N ALA A 303 0.23 -1.55 4.31
CA ALA A 303 1.57 -1.21 4.79
C ALA A 303 1.65 0.28 5.12
N ALA A 304 2.27 0.63 6.24
CA ALA A 304 2.46 2.01 6.67
C ALA A 304 3.77 2.17 7.46
N VAL A 305 4.37 3.35 7.39
CA VAL A 305 5.60 3.68 8.13
C VAL A 305 5.28 4.65 9.25
N VAL A 306 5.70 4.33 10.47
CA VAL A 306 5.74 5.26 11.60
C VAL A 306 7.10 5.13 12.30
N GLY A 307 7.82 6.22 12.39
CA GLY A 307 9.21 6.22 12.87
C GLY A 307 10.10 5.29 12.04
N ASN A 308 10.87 4.43 12.71
CA ASN A 308 11.74 3.45 12.07
C ASN A 308 11.12 2.05 11.97
N ARG A 309 9.79 1.97 11.81
CA ARG A 309 9.08 0.70 11.65
C ARG A 309 8.12 0.74 10.47
N ILE A 310 8.05 -0.35 9.72
CA ILE A 310 7.00 -0.61 8.75
C ILE A 310 5.99 -1.55 9.39
N PHE A 311 4.74 -1.13 9.43
CA PHE A 311 3.63 -1.88 9.97
C PHE A 311 2.85 -2.53 8.84
N LEU A 312 2.58 -3.84 8.96
CA LEU A 312 1.71 -4.59 8.04
C LEU A 312 0.47 -5.06 8.80
N MET A 313 -0.70 -4.74 8.29
CA MET A 313 -1.96 -4.96 8.99
C MET A 313 -3.03 -5.61 8.13
N GLY A 314 -3.83 -6.50 8.73
CA GLY A 314 -4.91 -7.19 8.06
C GLY A 314 -4.46 -8.07 6.91
N GLY A 315 -5.30 -8.22 5.89
CA GLY A 315 -5.03 -9.01 4.69
C GLY A 315 -5.59 -10.43 4.75
N GLY A 316 -5.45 -11.16 3.65
CA GLY A 316 -5.89 -12.54 3.50
C GLY A 316 -4.72 -13.53 3.60
N GLU A 317 -4.85 -14.56 4.44
CA GLU A 317 -3.82 -15.59 4.63
C GLU A 317 -3.91 -16.74 3.61
N LYS A 318 -4.98 -16.79 2.81
CA LYS A 318 -5.20 -17.72 1.70
C LYS A 318 -5.62 -16.95 0.48
N VAL A 319 -5.38 -17.51 -0.70
CA VAL A 319 -5.82 -16.91 -1.97
C VAL A 319 -7.34 -16.69 -1.96
N GLY A 320 -7.76 -15.52 -2.44
CA GLY A 320 -9.16 -15.08 -2.40
C GLY A 320 -9.58 -14.48 -1.07
N VAL A 321 -10.72 -14.87 -0.51
CA VAL A 321 -11.24 -14.28 0.74
C VAL A 321 -10.86 -15.12 1.95
N ALA A 322 -9.94 -14.59 2.76
CA ALA A 322 -9.48 -15.23 4.00
C ALA A 322 -8.92 -14.17 4.98
N ALA A 323 -9.78 -13.23 5.37
CA ALA A 323 -9.41 -12.06 6.16
C ALA A 323 -8.74 -12.41 7.51
N SER A 324 -7.72 -11.64 7.86
CA SER A 324 -6.93 -11.74 9.09
C SER A 324 -6.93 -10.40 9.84
N ALA A 325 -6.78 -10.47 11.16
CA ALA A 325 -6.52 -9.32 12.03
C ALA A 325 -5.03 -9.13 12.33
N ALA A 326 -4.16 -9.97 11.77
CA ALA A 326 -2.74 -9.97 12.07
C ALA A 326 -2.10 -8.60 11.83
N HIS A 327 -1.29 -8.16 12.78
CA HIS A 327 -0.58 -6.89 12.72
C HIS A 327 0.87 -7.10 13.17
N GLU A 328 1.79 -6.81 12.29
CA GLU A 328 3.21 -7.06 12.45
C GLU A 328 4.02 -5.83 12.07
N ALA A 329 5.15 -5.63 12.71
CA ALA A 329 6.05 -4.53 12.44
C ALA A 329 7.46 -5.04 12.10
N LEU A 330 8.03 -4.53 11.02
CA LEU A 330 9.43 -4.70 10.65
C LEU A 330 10.24 -3.52 11.20
N ALA A 331 11.18 -3.80 12.10
CA ALA A 331 12.13 -2.80 12.55
C ALA A 331 13.15 -2.52 11.43
N LEU A 332 13.37 -1.23 11.15
CA LEU A 332 14.37 -0.76 10.21
C LEU A 332 15.61 -0.27 10.95
N PRO A 333 16.80 -0.31 10.32
CA PRO A 333 18.00 0.26 10.93
C PRO A 333 17.77 1.72 11.32
N ALA A 334 18.29 2.13 12.46
CA ALA A 334 18.36 3.55 12.80
C ALA A 334 19.33 4.25 11.84
N ARG A 335 19.03 5.50 11.52
CA ARG A 335 19.94 6.36 10.73
C ARG A 335 21.24 6.60 11.45
#